data_c62f7a1c2c1d828e3d6902780ab8afa6
#
_entry.id   c62f7a1c2c1d828e3d6902780ab8afa6
#
_cell.length_a   1.000
_cell.length_b   1.000
_cell.length_c   1.000
_cell.angle_alpha   90.00
_cell.angle_beta   90.00
_cell.angle_gamma   90.00
#
_symmetry.space_group_name_H-M   'P 1'
#
loop_
_entity.id
_entity.type
_entity.pdbx_description
1 polymer ?
#
loop_
_entity_poly.entity_id
_entity_poly.type
_entity_poly.pdbx_seq_one_letter_code
_entity_poly.pdbx_strand_id
1 'polypeptide(L)'
;MNIATILFTYNRSRHTKAVLDALSENTILPQTLYIFQDGMKASTNIEEWEAVSNVIKSVSWCDTKVIISDKNKGLAKSIKTGVDDVFQSFDAVIVLEDDCVPHPQFMEYMVKALKKY
;
A
#
# COMPACT_ATOMS: atom_id res chain seq x y z
N MET A 1 -12.73 -16.26 1.55
CA MET A 1 -12.02 -15.33 2.44
C MET A 1 -11.75 -14.03 1.71
N ASN A 2 -12.14 -12.91 2.31
CA ASN A 2 -11.87 -11.57 1.77
C ASN A 2 -10.56 -11.05 2.35
N ILE A 3 -9.60 -10.78 1.47
CA ILE A 3 -8.26 -10.34 1.85
C ILE A 3 -8.00 -8.98 1.20
N ALA A 4 -7.63 -7.99 2.01
CA ALA A 4 -7.18 -6.69 1.52
C ALA A 4 -5.66 -6.63 1.56
N THR A 5 -5.06 -5.97 0.56
CA THR A 5 -3.64 -5.62 0.56
C THR A 5 -3.53 -4.14 0.83
N ILE A 6 -2.60 -3.75 1.70
CA ILE A 6 -2.40 -2.36 2.11
C ILE A 6 -0.95 -1.98 1.83
N LEU A 7 -0.75 -0.87 1.14
CA LEU A 7 0.57 -0.27 0.92
C LEU A 7 0.62 1.07 1.63
N PHE A 8 1.62 1.27 2.47
CA PHE A 8 1.85 2.54 3.15
C PHE A 8 2.97 3.30 2.44
N THR A 9 2.69 4.55 2.10
CA THR A 9 3.61 5.42 1.35
C THR A 9 3.75 6.79 2.04
N TYR A 10 4.74 7.56 1.63
CA TYR A 10 4.94 8.92 2.11
C TYR A 10 5.56 9.81 1.03
N ASN A 11 6.89 9.80 0.87
CA ASN A 11 7.61 10.76 0.01
C ASN A 11 8.73 10.14 -0.83
N ARG A 12 8.67 8.83 -1.08
CA ARG A 12 9.69 8.13 -1.88
C ARG A 12 9.07 7.59 -3.16
N SER A 13 8.97 8.43 -4.19
CA SER A 13 8.27 8.11 -5.42
C SER A 13 8.89 6.92 -6.17
N ARG A 14 10.22 6.88 -6.24
CA ARG A 14 10.94 5.81 -6.93
C ARG A 14 10.71 4.45 -6.25
N HIS A 15 10.78 4.42 -4.92
CA HIS A 15 10.52 3.20 -4.13
C HIS A 15 9.06 2.76 -4.27
N THR A 16 8.14 3.70 -4.15
CA THR A 16 6.71 3.44 -4.28
C THR A 16 6.38 2.86 -5.66
N LYS A 17 6.93 3.45 -6.72
CA LYS A 17 6.73 2.95 -8.08
C LYS A 17 7.28 1.54 -8.24
N ALA A 18 8.46 1.26 -7.70
CA ALA A 18 9.08 -0.07 -7.79
C ALA A 18 8.22 -1.14 -7.12
N VAL A 19 7.66 -0.84 -5.94
CA VAL A 19 6.77 -1.77 -5.24
C VAL A 19 5.50 -2.02 -6.05
N LEU A 20 4.88 -0.97 -6.56
CA LEU A 20 3.64 -1.09 -7.33
C LEU A 20 3.86 -1.82 -8.66
N ASP A 21 4.95 -1.53 -9.36
CA ASP A 21 5.30 -2.24 -10.59
C ASP A 21 5.51 -3.74 -10.33
N ALA A 22 6.25 -4.08 -9.27
CA ALA A 22 6.48 -5.48 -8.89
C ALA A 22 5.18 -6.18 -8.49
N LEU A 23 4.30 -5.48 -7.79
CA LEU A 23 3.00 -6.02 -7.38
C LEU A 23 2.10 -6.29 -8.60
N SER A 24 2.13 -5.40 -9.58
CA SER A 24 1.37 -5.57 -10.83
C SER A 24 1.82 -6.77 -11.65
N GLU A 25 3.07 -7.20 -11.47
CA GLU A 25 3.65 -8.36 -12.15
C GLU A 25 3.57 -9.66 -11.34
N ASN A 26 2.92 -9.62 -10.19
CA ASN A 26 2.73 -10.81 -9.37
C ASN A 26 1.84 -11.83 -10.07
N THR A 27 2.05 -13.12 -9.79
CA THR A 27 1.27 -14.23 -10.37
C THR A 27 -0.20 -14.16 -9.98
N ILE A 28 -0.50 -13.58 -8.82
CA ILE A 28 -1.87 -13.27 -8.37
C ILE A 28 -1.90 -11.79 -7.98
N LEU A 29 -2.88 -11.06 -8.49
CA LEU A 29 -3.07 -9.65 -8.13
C LEU A 29 -3.90 -9.52 -6.86
N PRO A 30 -3.72 -8.42 -6.09
CA PRO A 30 -4.62 -8.12 -4.98
C PRO A 30 -6.07 -8.00 -5.45
N GLN A 31 -7.00 -8.55 -4.68
CA GLN A 31 -8.44 -8.34 -4.92
C GLN A 31 -8.82 -6.88 -4.70
N THR A 32 -8.35 -6.33 -3.58
CA THR A 32 -8.51 -4.91 -3.25
C THR A 32 -7.19 -4.40 -2.69
N LEU A 33 -6.71 -3.29 -3.22
CA LEU A 33 -5.48 -2.64 -2.80
C LEU A 33 -5.80 -1.28 -2.20
N TYR A 34 -5.51 -1.10 -0.91
CA TYR A 34 -5.57 0.20 -0.25
C TYR A 34 -4.18 0.80 -0.26
N ILE A 35 -4.07 2.04 -0.72
CA ILE A 35 -2.80 2.76 -0.70
C ILE A 35 -2.97 4.00 0.15
N PHE A 36 -2.23 4.05 1.26
CA PHE A 36 -2.22 5.19 2.18
C PHE A 36 -0.99 6.03 1.91
N GLN A 37 -1.17 7.33 1.83
CA GLN A 37 -0.06 8.28 1.79
C GLN A 37 -0.15 9.19 3.01
N ASP A 38 0.91 9.19 3.83
CA ASP A 38 0.98 10.08 4.98
C ASP A 38 1.09 11.53 4.52
N GLY A 39 0.58 12.43 5.34
CA GLY A 39 0.58 13.86 5.05
C GLY A 39 1.96 14.48 5.14
N MET A 40 2.12 15.65 4.54
CA MET A 40 3.36 16.41 4.59
C MET A 40 3.58 17.00 5.98
N LYS A 41 4.84 17.07 6.37
CA LYS A 41 5.30 17.90 7.50
C LYS A 41 6.18 19.01 6.96
N ALA A 42 6.55 19.98 7.82
CA ALA A 42 7.28 21.18 7.38
C ALA A 42 8.56 20.88 6.60
N SER A 43 9.26 19.77 6.94
CA SER A 43 10.50 19.37 6.30
C SER A 43 10.32 18.52 5.04
N THR A 44 9.08 18.17 4.66
CA THR A 44 8.83 17.31 3.51
C THR A 44 9.12 18.02 2.20
N ASN A 45 9.83 17.34 1.29
CA ASN A 45 10.00 17.82 -0.08
C ASN A 45 8.65 17.68 -0.81
N ILE A 46 8.07 18.82 -1.17
CA ILE A 46 6.74 18.89 -1.78
C ILE A 46 6.70 18.16 -3.12
N GLU A 47 7.72 18.35 -3.96
CA GLU A 47 7.77 17.73 -5.29
C GLU A 47 7.79 16.20 -5.19
N GLU A 48 8.58 15.66 -4.27
CA GLU A 48 8.68 14.22 -4.04
C GLU A 48 7.37 13.66 -3.49
N TRP A 49 6.74 14.39 -2.56
CA TRP A 49 5.45 13.99 -2.02
C TRP A 49 4.36 13.97 -3.09
N GLU A 50 4.32 15.01 -3.95
CA GLU A 50 3.37 15.05 -5.06
C GLU A 50 3.64 13.97 -6.10
N ALA A 51 4.91 13.63 -6.34
CA ALA A 51 5.28 12.54 -7.24
C ALA A 51 4.72 11.21 -6.73
N VAL A 52 4.76 10.94 -5.42
CA VAL A 52 4.13 9.76 -4.82
C VAL A 52 2.63 9.79 -5.06
N SER A 53 1.97 10.93 -4.82
CA SER A 53 0.51 11.06 -5.07
C SER A 53 0.16 10.70 -6.51
N ASN A 54 0.93 11.16 -7.47
CA ASN A 54 0.70 10.88 -8.89
C ASN A 54 0.89 9.39 -9.20
N VAL A 55 1.93 8.77 -8.64
CA VAL A 55 2.20 7.34 -8.83
C VAL A 55 1.05 6.48 -8.30
N ILE A 56 0.62 6.72 -7.06
CA ILE A 56 -0.41 5.89 -6.44
C ILE A 56 -1.78 6.08 -7.10
N LYS A 57 -2.08 7.28 -7.59
CA LYS A 57 -3.34 7.55 -8.30
C LYS A 57 -3.37 6.93 -9.70
N SER A 58 -2.23 6.54 -10.25
CA SER A 58 -2.15 5.96 -11.59
C SER A 58 -2.45 4.45 -11.62
N VAL A 59 -2.59 3.80 -10.47
CA VAL A 59 -2.85 2.36 -10.41
C VAL A 59 -4.23 2.03 -10.97
N SER A 60 -4.28 1.18 -11.99
CA SER A 60 -5.53 0.81 -12.66
C SER A 60 -5.66 -0.70 -12.90
N TRP A 61 -4.68 -1.49 -12.48
CA TRP A 61 -4.62 -2.93 -12.77
C TRP A 61 -5.32 -3.81 -11.72
N CYS A 62 -5.86 -3.21 -10.67
CA CYS A 62 -6.72 -3.89 -9.69
C CYS A 62 -7.68 -2.88 -9.06
N ASP A 63 -8.62 -3.36 -8.26
CA ASP A 63 -9.51 -2.49 -7.47
C ASP A 63 -8.67 -1.78 -6.41
N THR A 64 -8.53 -0.46 -6.54
CA THR A 64 -7.61 0.35 -5.74
C THR A 64 -8.35 1.49 -5.06
N LYS A 65 -8.04 1.69 -3.77
CA LYS A 65 -8.54 2.82 -2.98
C LYS A 65 -7.37 3.60 -2.42
N VAL A 66 -7.29 4.87 -2.79
CA VAL A 66 -6.20 5.76 -2.38
C VAL A 66 -6.69 6.68 -1.27
N ILE A 67 -5.96 6.71 -0.16
CA ILE A 67 -6.29 7.53 1.01
C ILE A 67 -5.07 8.38 1.36
N ILE A 68 -5.21 9.70 1.20
CA ILE A 68 -4.13 10.65 1.46
C ILE A 68 -4.48 11.44 2.71
N SER A 69 -3.60 11.42 3.72
CA SER A 69 -3.82 12.16 4.97
C SER A 69 -3.53 13.64 4.80
N ASP A 70 -4.38 14.48 5.38
CA ASP A 70 -4.17 15.93 5.41
C ASP A 70 -3.00 16.31 6.33
N LYS A 71 -2.76 15.52 7.37
CA LYS A 71 -1.74 15.78 8.37
C LYS A 71 -0.77 14.63 8.46
N ASN A 72 0.49 14.93 8.78
CA ASN A 72 1.48 13.89 9.03
C ASN A 72 1.18 13.18 10.36
N LYS A 73 0.98 11.88 10.28
CA LYS A 73 0.71 11.03 11.46
C LYS A 73 1.95 10.30 11.95
N GLY A 74 2.96 10.19 11.10
CA GLY A 74 4.09 9.31 11.32
C GLY A 74 3.78 7.87 10.92
N LEU A 75 4.83 7.08 10.68
CA LEU A 75 4.69 5.73 10.12
C LEU A 75 3.90 4.80 11.06
N ALA A 76 4.25 4.74 12.34
CA ALA A 76 3.62 3.82 13.28
C ALA A 76 2.11 4.07 13.42
N LYS A 77 1.71 5.34 13.53
CA LYS A 77 0.31 5.70 13.67
C LYS A 77 -0.45 5.47 12.36
N SER A 78 0.18 5.76 11.22
CA SER A 78 -0.42 5.51 9.91
C SER A 78 -0.73 4.03 9.71
N ILE A 79 0.22 3.16 10.04
CA ILE A 79 0.05 1.71 9.94
C ILE A 79 -1.07 1.24 10.86
N LYS A 80 -1.02 1.64 12.13
CA LYS A 80 -2.02 1.21 13.12
C LYS A 80 -3.43 1.62 12.71
N THR A 81 -3.65 2.89 12.39
CA THR A 81 -4.97 3.38 12.04
C THR A 81 -5.46 2.82 10.71
N GLY A 82 -4.58 2.73 9.72
CA GLY A 82 -4.92 2.19 8.41
C GLY A 82 -5.29 0.71 8.46
N VAL A 83 -4.51 -0.08 9.16
CA VAL A 83 -4.79 -1.51 9.33
C VAL A 83 -6.10 -1.71 10.10
N ASP A 84 -6.30 -1.00 11.20
CA ASP A 84 -7.53 -1.11 12.00
C ASP A 84 -8.76 -0.77 11.16
N ASP A 85 -8.70 0.30 10.38
CA ASP A 85 -9.83 0.74 9.54
C ASP A 85 -10.17 -0.29 8.45
N VAL A 86 -9.16 -0.79 7.75
CA VAL A 86 -9.37 -1.74 6.66
C VAL A 86 -9.80 -3.10 7.18
N PHE A 87 -9.20 -3.55 8.28
CA PHE A 87 -9.48 -4.87 8.85
C PHE A 87 -10.95 -5.06 9.24
N GLN A 88 -11.67 -3.96 9.53
CA GLN A 88 -13.08 -4.03 9.89
C GLN A 88 -13.95 -4.65 8.78
N SER A 89 -13.52 -4.54 7.52
CA SER A 89 -14.28 -4.98 6.36
C SER A 89 -13.74 -6.24 5.69
N PHE A 90 -12.64 -6.81 6.21
CA PHE A 90 -11.96 -7.94 5.58
C PHE A 90 -11.60 -9.01 6.61
N ASP A 91 -11.48 -10.24 6.14
CA ASP A 91 -11.09 -11.37 7.00
C ASP A 91 -9.61 -11.34 7.36
N ALA A 92 -8.79 -10.81 6.47
CA ALA A 92 -7.34 -10.72 6.66
C ALA A 92 -6.78 -9.54 5.86
N VAL A 93 -5.60 -9.07 6.24
CA VAL A 93 -4.88 -8.01 5.52
C VAL A 93 -3.44 -8.43 5.28
N ILE A 94 -2.91 -8.00 4.13
CA ILE A 94 -1.49 -8.13 3.77
C ILE A 94 -0.92 -6.71 3.76
N VAL A 95 0.13 -6.46 4.53
CA VAL A 95 0.69 -5.12 4.68
C VAL A 95 2.04 -5.03 3.99
N LEU A 96 2.20 -4.00 3.16
CA LEU A 96 3.44 -3.67 2.48
C LEU A 96 3.86 -2.25 2.82
N GLU A 97 5.17 -2.03 2.86
CA GLU A 97 5.76 -0.70 2.96
C GLU A 97 6.47 -0.37 1.64
N ASP A 98 6.73 0.91 1.41
CA ASP A 98 7.26 1.40 0.13
C ASP A 98 8.73 1.09 -0.13
N ASP A 99 9.43 0.46 0.81
CA ASP A 99 10.82 0.04 0.66
C ASP A 99 11.00 -1.47 0.45
N CYS A 100 9.89 -2.21 0.36
CA CYS A 100 9.93 -3.67 0.23
C CYS A 100 9.35 -4.10 -1.12
N VAL A 101 10.21 -4.30 -2.11
CA VAL A 101 9.78 -4.77 -3.44
C VAL A 101 9.38 -6.25 -3.35
N PRO A 102 8.12 -6.60 -3.64
CA PRO A 102 7.67 -7.97 -3.48
C PRO A 102 8.21 -8.88 -4.59
N HIS A 103 8.53 -10.12 -4.21
CA HIS A 103 8.86 -11.19 -5.14
C HIS A 103 7.66 -11.46 -6.07
N PRO A 104 7.87 -11.92 -7.32
CA PRO A 104 6.76 -12.20 -8.26
C PRO A 104 5.68 -13.15 -7.73
N GLN A 105 5.99 -14.00 -6.80
CA GLN A 105 5.06 -14.95 -6.18
C GLN A 105 4.62 -14.54 -4.77
N PHE A 106 4.91 -13.30 -4.37
CA PHE A 106 4.61 -12.82 -3.02
C PHE A 106 3.12 -12.95 -2.67
N MET A 107 2.24 -12.44 -3.53
CA MET A 107 0.80 -12.48 -3.29
C MET A 107 0.28 -13.91 -3.25
N GLU A 108 0.75 -14.77 -4.14
CA GLU A 108 0.36 -16.18 -4.16
C GLU A 108 0.74 -16.87 -2.86
N TYR A 109 1.97 -16.64 -2.39
CA TYR A 109 2.44 -17.19 -1.13
C TYR A 109 1.61 -16.71 0.06
N MET A 110 1.37 -15.40 0.14
CA MET A 110 0.62 -14.81 1.26
C MET A 110 -0.83 -15.27 1.28
N VAL A 111 -1.49 -15.32 0.13
CA VAL A 111 -2.88 -15.79 0.06
C VAL A 111 -2.98 -17.25 0.48
N LYS A 112 -2.08 -18.09 0.01
CA LYS A 112 -2.05 -19.51 0.40
C LYS A 112 -1.80 -19.69 1.89
N ALA A 113 -0.87 -18.91 2.46
CA ALA A 113 -0.57 -18.97 3.89
C ALA A 113 -1.79 -18.57 4.74
N LEU A 114 -2.48 -17.50 4.35
CA LEU A 114 -3.66 -17.01 5.07
C LEU A 114 -4.81 -18.01 5.00
N LYS A 115 -5.00 -18.70 3.88
CA LYS A 115 -6.05 -19.70 3.74
C LYS A 115 -5.74 -20.98 4.53
N LYS A 116 -4.47 -21.25 4.77
CA LYS A 116 -4.05 -22.45 5.51
C LYS A 116 -4.14 -22.24 7.02
N TYR A 117 -3.83 -21.07 7.49
CA TYR A 117 -3.79 -20.71 8.90
C TYR A 117 -4.83 -19.65 9.23
#